data_0ee901c275bcd0785905d351cd6059aa
#
_entry.id   0ee901c275bcd0785905d351cd6059aa
#
_cell.length_a   1.000
_cell.length_b   1.000
_cell.length_c   1.000
_cell.angle_alpha   90.00
_cell.angle_beta   90.00
_cell.angle_gamma   90.00
#
_symmetry.space_group_name_H-M   'P 1'
#
loop_
_entity.id
_entity.type
_entity.pdbx_description
1 polymer ?
#
loop_
_entity_poly.entity_id
_entity_poly.type
_entity_poly.pdbx_seq_one_letter_code
_entity_poly.pdbx_strand_id
1 'polypeptide(L)'
;MAAAERIAEYLKQCGVFYLATLDGIWPRLRPMSNVCVCGGVIHFLFNKDDEIYGQLLLNDRAEICATHPDQSTICISCKLREDKGEEPRRAMLRSCEESLDGIRKDGRYTVFRLASGNAVITDFTGK
;
A
#
# COMPACT_ATOMS: atom_id res chain seq x y z
N MET A 1 -7.96 -14.30 12.52
CA MET A 1 -7.46 -13.02 11.98
C MET A 1 -7.89 -12.89 10.53
N ALA A 2 -8.42 -11.74 10.16
CA ALA A 2 -8.84 -11.50 8.80
C ALA A 2 -7.64 -11.47 7.84
N ALA A 3 -7.90 -11.76 6.56
CA ALA A 3 -6.84 -11.81 5.55
C ALA A 3 -6.12 -10.46 5.42
N ALA A 4 -6.86 -9.34 5.51
CA ALA A 4 -6.26 -8.02 5.39
C ALA A 4 -5.22 -7.77 6.47
N GLU A 5 -5.52 -8.11 7.72
CA GLU A 5 -4.57 -7.93 8.83
C GLU A 5 -3.33 -8.79 8.64
N ARG A 6 -3.48 -10.01 8.17
CA ARG A 6 -2.33 -10.91 7.93
C ARG A 6 -1.44 -10.38 6.81
N ILE A 7 -2.03 -9.88 5.75
CA ILE A 7 -1.27 -9.30 4.63
C ILE A 7 -0.56 -8.03 5.07
N ALA A 8 -1.24 -7.14 5.79
CA ALA A 8 -0.63 -5.92 6.29
C ALA A 8 0.53 -6.22 7.23
N GLU A 9 0.37 -7.19 8.12
CA GLU A 9 1.44 -7.61 9.03
C GLU A 9 2.62 -8.18 8.26
N TYR A 10 2.36 -9.00 7.25
CA TYR A 10 3.40 -9.55 6.39
C TYR A 10 4.19 -8.43 5.72
N LEU A 11 3.52 -7.42 5.15
CA LEU A 11 4.18 -6.29 4.52
C LEU A 11 5.01 -5.48 5.51
N LYS A 12 4.51 -5.29 6.72
CA LYS A 12 5.26 -4.60 7.78
C LYS A 12 6.53 -5.37 8.14
N GLN A 13 6.46 -6.68 8.19
CA GLN A 13 7.62 -7.51 8.48
C GLN A 13 8.64 -7.50 7.35
N CYS A 14 8.20 -7.29 6.12
CA CYS A 14 9.10 -7.10 4.99
C CYS A 14 9.86 -5.77 5.10
N GLY A 15 9.29 -4.79 5.77
CA GLY A 15 9.84 -3.44 5.87
C GLY A 15 9.53 -2.62 4.64
N VAL A 16 10.27 -2.85 3.56
CA VAL A 16 10.03 -2.18 2.28
C VAL A 16 9.31 -3.14 1.34
N PHE A 17 8.30 -2.64 0.68
CA PHE A 17 7.63 -3.35 -0.42
C PHE A 17 7.61 -2.45 -1.64
N TYR A 18 7.41 -3.04 -2.82
CA TYR A 18 7.50 -2.33 -4.09
C TYR A 18 6.14 -2.29 -4.74
N LEU A 19 5.80 -1.11 -5.25
CA LEU A 19 4.51 -0.84 -5.87
C LEU A 19 4.72 -0.46 -7.32
N ALA A 20 4.06 -1.16 -8.22
CA ALA A 20 4.05 -0.85 -9.64
C ALA A 20 2.69 -0.28 -10.02
N THR A 21 2.72 0.82 -10.77
CA THR A 21 1.53 1.45 -11.36
C THR A 21 1.76 1.66 -12.84
N LEU A 22 0.74 2.13 -13.55
CA LEU A 22 0.84 2.41 -14.98
C LEU A 22 0.80 3.91 -15.25
N ASP A 23 1.72 4.36 -16.09
CA ASP A 23 1.75 5.69 -16.66
C ASP A 23 1.52 5.53 -18.16
N GLY A 24 0.25 5.57 -18.59
CA GLY A 24 -0.13 5.10 -19.91
C GLY A 24 0.19 3.61 -20.05
N ILE A 25 1.11 3.26 -20.95
CA ILE A 25 1.55 1.88 -21.12
C ILE A 25 2.86 1.58 -20.37
N TRP A 26 3.48 2.60 -19.75
CA TRP A 26 4.75 2.43 -19.07
C TRP A 26 4.54 2.00 -17.62
N PRO A 27 5.14 0.91 -17.17
CA PRO A 27 5.12 0.57 -15.75
C PRO A 27 6.04 1.51 -14.98
N ARG A 28 5.59 1.89 -13.78
CA ARG A 28 6.39 2.67 -12.84
C ARG A 28 6.51 1.89 -11.55
N LEU A 29 7.72 1.74 -11.04
CA LEU A 29 7.99 0.95 -9.83
C LEU A 29 8.64 1.85 -8.79
N ARG A 30 8.19 1.71 -7.54
CA ARG A 30 8.75 2.49 -6.43
C ARG A 30 8.66 1.75 -5.11
N PRO A 31 9.58 2.05 -4.17
CA PRO A 31 9.52 1.46 -2.84
C PRO A 31 8.50 2.17 -1.95
N MET A 32 7.92 1.41 -1.02
CA MET A 32 7.02 1.93 -0.01
C MET A 32 7.24 1.20 1.31
N SER A 33 6.82 1.79 2.41
CA SER A 33 6.95 1.17 3.72
C SER A 33 5.75 1.38 4.64
N ASN A 34 4.73 2.14 4.20
CA ASN A 34 3.59 2.41 5.06
C ASN A 34 2.37 1.58 4.64
N VAL A 35 1.69 1.02 5.61
CA VAL A 35 0.47 0.23 5.40
C VAL A 35 -0.30 0.18 6.70
N CYS A 36 -1.62 0.26 6.60
CA CYS A 36 -2.48 0.04 7.76
C CYS A 36 -3.76 -0.67 7.34
N VAL A 37 -4.53 -1.10 8.32
CA VAL A 37 -5.85 -1.69 8.09
C VAL A 37 -6.88 -0.83 8.81
N CYS A 38 -7.94 -0.51 8.09
CA CYS A 38 -9.07 0.22 8.64
C CYS A 38 -10.34 -0.41 8.08
N GLY A 39 -11.26 -0.79 8.97
CA GLY A 39 -12.50 -1.43 8.57
C GLY A 39 -12.31 -2.73 7.79
N GLY A 40 -11.24 -3.48 8.10
CA GLY A 40 -10.94 -4.73 7.41
C GLY A 40 -10.34 -4.55 6.02
N VAL A 41 -9.94 -3.34 5.66
CA VAL A 41 -9.40 -2.99 4.35
C VAL A 41 -7.99 -2.43 4.48
N ILE A 42 -7.09 -2.88 3.61
CA ILE A 42 -5.71 -2.41 3.59
C ILE A 42 -5.68 -1.01 2.97
N HIS A 43 -4.91 -0.13 3.59
CA HIS A 43 -4.74 1.26 3.16
C HIS A 43 -3.27 1.62 3.08
N PHE A 44 -2.96 2.53 2.15
CA PHE A 44 -1.62 3.06 1.93
C PHE A 44 -1.66 4.59 1.89
N LEU A 45 -0.54 5.22 2.25
CA LEU A 45 -0.40 6.67 2.26
C LEU A 45 0.39 7.14 1.05
N PHE A 46 -0.13 8.14 0.35
CA PHE A 46 0.54 8.75 -0.80
C PHE A 46 0.59 10.26 -0.67
N ASN A 47 1.60 10.86 -1.29
CA ASN A 47 1.71 12.29 -1.44
C ASN A 47 1.07 12.68 -2.80
N LYS A 48 0.12 13.63 -2.77
CA LYS A 48 -0.57 14.07 -3.99
C LYS A 48 0.38 14.76 -4.99
N ASP A 49 1.53 15.24 -4.53
CA ASP A 49 2.53 15.85 -5.40
C ASP A 49 3.35 14.81 -6.16
N ASP A 50 3.30 13.56 -5.74
CA ASP A 50 4.01 12.48 -6.44
C ASP A 50 3.22 12.03 -7.68
N GLU A 51 3.96 11.61 -8.71
CA GLU A 51 3.35 11.16 -9.97
C GLU A 51 2.38 10.00 -9.79
N ILE A 52 2.59 9.17 -8.78
CA ILE A 52 1.74 8.02 -8.50
C ILE A 52 0.28 8.41 -8.31
N TYR A 53 0.03 9.57 -7.71
CA TYR A 53 -1.33 10.03 -7.45
C TYR A 53 -2.12 10.15 -8.76
N GLY A 54 -1.57 10.89 -9.73
CA GLY A 54 -2.21 11.04 -11.03
C GLY A 54 -2.32 9.72 -11.78
N GLN A 55 -1.30 8.87 -11.68
CA GLN A 55 -1.30 7.57 -12.34
C GLN A 55 -2.44 6.68 -11.82
N LEU A 56 -2.63 6.63 -10.50
CA LEU A 56 -3.70 5.82 -9.91
C LEU A 56 -5.09 6.38 -10.18
N LEU A 57 -5.24 7.70 -10.29
CA LEU A 57 -6.51 8.30 -10.65
C LEU A 57 -6.92 7.95 -12.08
N LEU A 58 -5.97 7.82 -12.98
CA LEU A 58 -6.23 7.45 -14.38
C LEU A 58 -6.38 5.94 -14.57
N ASN A 59 -5.63 5.16 -13.80
CA ASN A 59 -5.68 3.71 -13.88
C ASN A 59 -5.42 3.14 -12.49
N ASP A 60 -6.46 2.58 -11.88
CA ASP A 60 -6.41 2.13 -10.49
C ASP A 60 -5.68 0.79 -10.29
N ARG A 61 -5.21 0.16 -11.37
CA ARG A 61 -4.49 -1.11 -11.28
C ARG A 61 -3.10 -0.94 -10.74
N ALA A 62 -2.70 -1.84 -9.84
CA ALA A 62 -1.40 -1.83 -9.22
C ALA A 62 -0.94 -3.25 -8.90
N GLU A 63 0.39 -3.40 -8.80
CA GLU A 63 1.01 -4.64 -8.34
C GLU A 63 1.92 -4.31 -7.17
N ILE A 64 1.87 -5.14 -6.14
CA ILE A 64 2.72 -4.99 -4.97
C ILE A 64 3.53 -6.27 -4.80
N CYS A 65 4.82 -6.11 -4.51
CA CYS A 65 5.72 -7.23 -4.35
C CYS A 65 6.68 -6.97 -3.20
N ALA A 66 6.97 -7.99 -2.40
CA ALA A 66 7.92 -7.88 -1.31
C ALA A 66 8.52 -9.24 -0.97
N THR A 67 9.71 -9.21 -0.35
CA THR A 67 10.38 -10.39 0.17
C THR A 67 10.42 -10.29 1.69
N HIS A 68 9.93 -11.32 2.34
CA HIS A 68 9.91 -11.44 3.80
C HIS A 68 11.27 -11.92 4.31
N PRO A 69 11.65 -11.58 5.56
CA PRO A 69 12.89 -12.12 6.14
C PRO A 69 13.00 -13.63 6.16
N ASP A 70 11.87 -14.36 6.15
CA ASP A 70 11.86 -15.82 6.05
C ASP A 70 12.10 -16.32 4.62
N GLN A 71 12.38 -15.41 3.68
CA GLN A 71 12.65 -15.65 2.28
C GLN A 71 11.41 -16.03 1.45
N SER A 72 10.23 -16.00 2.03
CA SER A 72 9.00 -16.07 1.23
C SER A 72 8.77 -14.73 0.53
N THR A 73 7.96 -14.73 -0.53
CA THR A 73 7.61 -13.52 -1.27
C THR A 73 6.10 -13.39 -1.36
N ILE A 74 5.64 -12.15 -1.50
CA ILE A 74 4.23 -11.86 -1.74
C ILE A 74 4.10 -11.06 -3.03
N CYS A 75 3.09 -11.40 -3.82
CA CYS A 75 2.67 -10.59 -4.96
C CYS A 75 1.18 -10.33 -4.84
N ILE A 76 0.79 -9.08 -4.93
CA ILE A 76 -0.60 -8.65 -4.82
C ILE A 76 -0.98 -7.93 -6.10
N SER A 77 -1.92 -8.49 -6.85
CA SER A 77 -2.55 -7.80 -7.98
C SER A 77 -3.79 -7.12 -7.45
N CYS A 78 -3.90 -5.82 -7.62
CA CYS A 78 -4.95 -5.08 -6.94
C CYS A 78 -5.41 -3.85 -7.70
N LYS A 79 -6.46 -3.23 -7.18
CA LYS A 79 -6.90 -1.89 -7.56
C LYS A 79 -6.83 -1.02 -6.33
N LEU A 80 -6.24 0.16 -6.48
CA LEU A 80 -6.09 1.13 -5.41
C LEU A 80 -6.94 2.36 -5.73
N ARG A 81 -7.81 2.72 -4.80
CA ARG A 81 -8.71 3.86 -4.95
C ARG A 81 -8.57 4.80 -3.77
N GLU A 82 -8.63 6.08 -4.06
CA GLU A 82 -8.53 7.10 -3.01
C GLU A 82 -9.70 6.96 -2.04
N ASP A 83 -9.37 6.98 -0.75
CA ASP A 83 -10.34 6.93 0.34
C ASP A 83 -10.25 8.23 1.12
N LYS A 84 -11.26 9.08 0.96
CA LYS A 84 -11.28 10.42 1.57
C LYS A 84 -11.94 10.43 2.95
N GLY A 85 -12.29 9.26 3.49
CA GLY A 85 -12.90 9.16 4.80
C GLY A 85 -11.94 9.58 5.93
N GLU A 86 -12.49 10.05 7.03
CA GLU A 86 -11.68 10.44 8.19
C GLU A 86 -11.11 9.24 8.94
N GLU A 87 -11.87 8.15 9.02
CA GLU A 87 -11.41 6.96 9.74
C GLU A 87 -10.13 6.35 9.16
N PRO A 88 -10.04 6.12 7.84
CA PRO A 88 -8.80 5.65 7.25
C PRO A 88 -7.65 6.62 7.44
N ARG A 89 -7.91 7.92 7.33
CA ARG A 89 -6.89 8.94 7.56
C ARG A 89 -6.35 8.86 8.98
N ARG A 90 -7.23 8.77 9.98
CA ARG A 90 -6.82 8.63 11.38
C ARG A 90 -6.05 7.34 11.63
N ALA A 91 -6.52 6.23 11.05
CA ALA A 91 -5.84 4.95 11.20
C ALA A 91 -4.42 5.02 10.64
N MET A 92 -4.26 5.62 9.47
CA MET A 92 -2.95 5.81 8.86
C MET A 92 -2.05 6.70 9.71
N LEU A 93 -2.60 7.79 10.25
CA LEU A 93 -1.84 8.68 11.11
C LEU A 93 -1.33 7.96 12.36
N ARG A 94 -2.15 7.09 12.96
CA ARG A 94 -1.73 6.30 14.12
C ARG A 94 -0.61 5.31 13.77
N SER A 95 -0.61 4.76 12.56
CA SER A 95 0.39 3.77 12.18
C SER A 95 1.71 4.39 11.72
N CYS A 96 1.74 5.68 11.41
CA CYS A 96 2.93 6.39 10.90
C CYS A 96 3.47 7.39 11.92
N GLU A 97 3.65 6.98 13.16
CA GLU A 97 3.89 7.87 14.30
C GLU A 97 5.00 8.91 14.11
N GLU A 98 6.09 8.54 13.49
CA GLU A 98 7.26 9.42 13.41
C GLU A 98 7.19 10.45 12.28
N SER A 99 6.32 10.23 11.30
CA SER A 99 6.22 11.10 10.12
C SER A 99 5.06 12.06 10.18
N LEU A 100 4.38 12.14 11.32
CA LEU A 100 3.04 12.69 11.41
C LEU A 100 2.95 14.20 11.31
N ASP A 101 3.96 14.93 11.76
CA ASP A 101 3.82 16.38 11.87
C ASP A 101 3.61 17.03 10.49
N GLY A 102 4.31 16.56 9.48
CA GLY A 102 4.10 17.02 8.11
C GLY A 102 2.76 16.58 7.55
N ILE A 103 2.35 15.35 7.85
CA ILE A 103 1.11 14.77 7.33
C ILE A 103 -0.13 15.45 7.92
N ARG A 104 -0.10 15.77 9.21
CA ARG A 104 -1.23 16.38 9.91
C ARG A 104 -1.56 17.77 9.42
N LYS A 105 -0.54 18.55 9.09
CA LYS A 105 -0.68 19.97 8.76
C LYS A 105 -0.82 20.21 7.28
N ASP A 106 -0.55 19.21 6.46
CA ASP A 106 -0.38 19.36 5.04
C ASP A 106 -1.43 18.55 4.29
N GLY A 107 -2.28 19.23 3.54
CA GLY A 107 -3.29 18.59 2.71
C GLY A 107 -2.74 17.82 1.51
N ARG A 108 -1.42 17.72 1.37
CA ARG A 108 -0.78 16.99 0.25
C ARG A 108 -0.88 15.48 0.38
N TYR A 109 -1.09 14.96 1.58
CA TYR A 109 -1.15 13.53 1.79
C TYR A 109 -2.57 13.01 1.70
N THR A 110 -2.70 11.82 1.13
CA THR A 110 -3.97 11.16 0.96
C THR A 110 -3.82 9.66 1.20
N VAL A 111 -4.92 8.99 1.44
CA VAL A 111 -4.95 7.55 1.72
C VAL A 111 -5.68 6.86 0.59
N PHE A 112 -5.11 5.74 0.11
CA PHE A 112 -5.75 4.88 -0.86
C PHE A 112 -6.08 3.55 -0.22
N ARG A 113 -7.25 3.01 -0.55
CA ARG A 113 -7.66 1.68 -0.10
C ARG A 113 -7.43 0.66 -1.19
N LEU A 114 -7.13 -0.56 -0.77
CA LEU A 114 -7.09 -1.71 -1.67
C LEU A 114 -8.53 -2.13 -1.92
N ALA A 115 -9.08 -1.66 -3.05
CA ALA A 115 -10.50 -1.82 -3.37
C ALA A 115 -10.83 -3.25 -3.78
N SER A 116 -9.90 -3.93 -4.46
CA SER A 116 -9.98 -5.33 -4.79
C SER A 116 -8.59 -5.86 -5.02
N GLY A 117 -8.38 -7.14 -4.77
CA GLY A 117 -7.06 -7.69 -4.98
C GLY A 117 -6.97 -9.17 -4.69
N ASN A 118 -5.87 -9.74 -5.16
CA ASN A 118 -5.53 -11.13 -4.95
C ASN A 118 -4.05 -11.19 -4.54
N ALA A 119 -3.79 -11.79 -3.38
CA ALA A 119 -2.45 -11.93 -2.84
C ALA A 119 -1.99 -13.37 -2.93
N VAL A 120 -0.77 -13.56 -3.42
CA VAL A 120 -0.14 -14.88 -3.50
C VAL A 120 1.18 -14.83 -2.74
N ILE A 121 1.31 -15.71 -1.75
CA ILE A 121 2.56 -15.87 -1.00
C ILE A 121 3.21 -17.16 -1.48
N THR A 122 4.47 -17.04 -1.90
CA THR A 122 5.24 -18.17 -2.41
C THR A 122 6.41 -18.43 -1.47
N ASP A 123 6.52 -19.67 -0.99
CA ASP A 123 7.68 -20.06 -0.21
C ASP A 123 8.91 -20.10 -1.12
N PHE A 124 9.95 -19.37 -0.71
CA PHE A 124 11.16 -19.27 -1.50
C PHE A 124 11.85 -20.61 -1.67
N THR A 125 11.70 -21.53 -0.74
CA THR A 125 12.30 -22.86 -0.88
C THR A 125 11.79 -23.61 -2.11
N GLY A 126 10.66 -23.15 -2.65
CA GLY A 126 10.15 -23.66 -3.93
C GLY A 126 9.65 -25.10 -3.87
N LYS A 127 9.43 -25.55 -2.72
CA LYS A 127 9.13 -26.96 -2.57
C LYS A 127 7.77 -27.25 -2.04
#